data_85853bb9eb69dc390e962f29b91e1ae9
#
_entry.id   85853bb9eb69dc390e962f29b91e1ae9
#
_cell.length_a   1.000
_cell.length_b   1.000
_cell.length_c   1.000
_cell.angle_alpha   90.00
_cell.angle_beta   90.00
_cell.angle_gamma   90.00
#
_symmetry.space_group_name_H-M   'P 1'
#
loop_
_entity.id
_entity.type
_entity.pdbx_description
1 polymer ?
#
loop_
_entity_poly.entity_id
_entity_poly.type
_entity_poly.pdbx_seq_one_letter_code
_entity_poly.pdbx_strand_id
1 'polypeptide(L)'
;EEQPLSDKSLSRFRKRCYDYESVYGVDLLHNCITSLSDKVAKMMDISPRIKRMDSMMIAANIRKLSRTELLYTCVARLVIYLHKNCSKDLPEKLEHYCDPNDYNKTFYYNNDSDTDNQLKAILEDADKLLSVCGSDYDEVTEYQLLVRCLSEQTIVEEASRRLRTKEDGGFHSGMLQNPSDPDATFRAKAGKEHQGYVANLEETVGKNGSVITDYQYEKNNYS
;
A
#
# COMPACT_ATOMS: atom_id res chain seq x y z
N GLU A 1 -27.46 10.75 -24.64
CA GLU A 1 -27.83 10.99 -23.24
C GLU A 1 -26.59 11.49 -22.52
N GLU A 2 -26.66 12.71 -21.97
CA GLU A 2 -25.57 13.28 -21.18
C GLU A 2 -25.49 12.55 -19.84
N GLN A 3 -24.31 12.05 -19.47
CA GLN A 3 -24.10 11.50 -18.15
C GLN A 3 -24.21 12.63 -17.10
N PRO A 4 -25.13 12.52 -16.13
CA PRO A 4 -25.36 13.59 -15.14
C PRO A 4 -24.20 13.77 -14.15
N LEU A 5 -23.26 12.82 -14.09
CA LEU A 5 -22.10 12.86 -13.21
C LEU A 5 -20.81 12.54 -13.96
N SER A 6 -19.80 13.35 -13.77
CA SER A 6 -18.46 13.08 -14.30
C SER A 6 -17.65 12.21 -13.35
N ASP A 7 -16.61 11.51 -13.85
CA ASP A 7 -15.66 10.73 -13.03
C ASP A 7 -15.04 11.58 -11.91
N LYS A 8 -14.80 12.87 -12.21
CA LYS A 8 -14.30 13.84 -11.21
C LYS A 8 -15.30 14.09 -10.07
N SER A 9 -16.61 14.02 -10.34
CA SER A 9 -17.64 14.23 -9.31
C SER A 9 -17.63 13.12 -8.29
N LEU A 10 -17.51 11.85 -8.73
CA LEU A 10 -17.42 10.70 -7.83
C LEU A 10 -16.13 10.73 -6.99
N SER A 11 -14.99 11.03 -7.63
CA SER A 11 -13.72 11.14 -6.92
C SER A 11 -13.73 12.25 -5.87
N ARG A 12 -14.31 13.41 -6.18
CA ARG A 12 -14.46 14.53 -5.24
C ARG A 12 -15.40 14.17 -4.10
N PHE A 13 -16.49 13.48 -4.37
CA PHE A 13 -17.43 13.02 -3.35
C PHE A 13 -16.74 12.07 -2.36
N ARG A 14 -16.04 11.04 -2.86
CA ARG A 14 -15.29 10.09 -2.03
C ARG A 14 -14.24 10.80 -1.16
N LYS A 15 -13.50 11.75 -1.75
CA LYS A 15 -12.53 12.54 -1.00
C LYS A 15 -13.18 13.32 0.14
N ARG A 16 -14.33 13.96 -0.10
CA ARG A 16 -15.06 14.70 0.93
C ARG A 16 -15.55 13.81 2.08
N CYS A 17 -16.02 12.60 1.77
CA CYS A 17 -16.40 11.63 2.81
C CYS A 17 -15.19 11.23 3.66
N TYR A 18 -14.06 10.95 3.01
CA TYR A 18 -12.81 10.61 3.69
C TYR A 18 -12.28 11.77 4.57
N ASP A 19 -12.27 13.00 4.03
CA ASP A 19 -11.85 14.19 4.77
C ASP A 19 -12.76 14.40 6.00
N TYR A 20 -14.06 14.17 5.87
CA TYR A 20 -15.02 14.25 6.97
C TYR A 20 -14.76 13.19 8.04
N GLU A 21 -14.56 11.95 7.64
CA GLU A 21 -14.23 10.83 8.53
C GLU A 21 -12.92 11.11 9.29
N SER A 22 -11.90 11.63 8.62
CA SER A 22 -10.61 11.98 9.23
C SER A 22 -10.72 13.06 10.31
N VAL A 23 -11.67 13.99 10.16
CA VAL A 23 -11.87 15.10 11.12
C VAL A 23 -12.82 14.72 12.25
N TYR A 24 -13.89 13.99 11.95
CA TYR A 24 -15.00 13.75 12.88
C TYR A 24 -15.10 12.31 13.38
N GLY A 25 -14.28 11.38 12.83
CA GLY A 25 -14.32 9.95 13.18
C GLY A 25 -15.62 9.25 12.74
N VAL A 26 -16.34 9.79 11.76
CA VAL A 26 -17.64 9.27 11.32
C VAL A 26 -17.56 8.88 9.84
N ASP A 27 -17.66 7.57 9.55
CA ASP A 27 -17.81 7.06 8.19
C ASP A 27 -19.25 7.26 7.69
N LEU A 28 -19.46 8.32 6.91
CA LEU A 28 -20.75 8.67 6.34
C LEU A 28 -21.25 7.63 5.32
N LEU A 29 -20.34 7.00 4.58
CA LEU A 29 -20.71 5.99 3.57
C LEU A 29 -21.18 4.71 4.24
N HIS A 30 -20.47 4.23 5.24
CA HIS A 30 -20.85 3.06 6.03
C HIS A 30 -22.23 3.28 6.70
N ASN A 31 -22.42 4.41 7.39
CA ASN A 31 -23.69 4.73 8.04
C ASN A 31 -24.86 4.83 7.04
N CYS A 32 -24.63 5.36 5.86
CA CYS A 32 -25.64 5.44 4.82
C CYS A 32 -26.02 4.05 4.29
N ILE A 33 -25.03 3.21 3.99
CA ILE A 33 -25.24 1.86 3.45
C ILE A 33 -25.95 0.97 4.47
N THR A 34 -25.51 0.93 5.72
CA THR A 34 -26.13 0.13 6.78
C THR A 34 -27.57 0.56 7.03
N SER A 35 -27.83 1.87 7.10
CA SER A 35 -29.21 2.38 7.24
C SER A 35 -30.11 2.03 6.05
N LEU A 36 -29.58 2.05 4.82
CA LEU A 36 -30.31 1.66 3.63
C LEU A 36 -30.60 0.16 3.63
N SER A 37 -29.59 -0.65 3.95
CA SER A 37 -29.70 -2.12 4.02
C SER A 37 -30.74 -2.56 5.04
N ASP A 38 -30.82 -1.92 6.20
CA ASP A 38 -31.84 -2.17 7.20
C ASP A 38 -33.26 -1.88 6.68
N LYS A 39 -33.43 -0.79 5.92
CA LYS A 39 -34.73 -0.47 5.30
C LYS A 39 -35.11 -1.50 4.25
N VAL A 40 -34.16 -1.93 3.41
CA VAL A 40 -34.36 -2.96 2.39
C VAL A 40 -34.72 -4.30 3.05
N ALA A 41 -34.01 -4.71 4.09
CA ALA A 41 -34.32 -5.94 4.83
C ALA A 41 -35.75 -5.93 5.40
N LYS A 42 -36.18 -4.80 5.96
CA LYS A 42 -37.59 -4.62 6.43
C LYS A 42 -38.60 -4.70 5.29
N MET A 43 -38.31 -4.06 4.14
CA MET A 43 -39.19 -4.13 2.96
C MET A 43 -39.31 -5.54 2.39
N MET A 44 -38.26 -6.34 2.48
CA MET A 44 -38.22 -7.74 2.03
C MET A 44 -38.75 -8.72 3.08
N ASP A 45 -39.21 -8.26 4.24
CA ASP A 45 -39.62 -9.09 5.38
C ASP A 45 -38.52 -10.10 5.80
N ILE A 46 -37.30 -9.65 5.85
CA ILE A 46 -36.14 -10.44 6.29
C ILE A 46 -35.94 -10.22 7.77
N SER A 47 -36.09 -11.29 8.57
CA SER A 47 -35.82 -11.25 10.00
C SER A 47 -34.29 -11.24 10.29
N PRO A 48 -33.77 -10.38 11.20
CA PRO A 48 -32.34 -10.31 11.52
C PRO A 48 -31.83 -11.49 12.35
N ARG A 49 -32.57 -12.61 12.43
CA ARG A 49 -32.22 -13.76 13.29
C ARG A 49 -31.08 -14.61 12.75
N ILE A 50 -30.89 -14.65 11.43
CA ILE A 50 -29.84 -15.45 10.78
C ILE A 50 -28.92 -14.50 10.04
N LYS A 51 -27.66 -14.50 10.45
CA LYS A 51 -26.59 -13.74 9.82
C LYS A 51 -25.53 -14.69 9.28
N ARG A 52 -24.98 -14.39 8.13
CA ARG A 52 -23.80 -15.03 7.58
C ARG A 52 -22.68 -14.00 7.50
N MET A 53 -21.46 -14.43 7.75
CA MET A 53 -20.27 -13.64 7.52
C MET A 53 -19.40 -14.33 6.47
N ASP A 54 -18.89 -13.57 5.54
CA ASP A 54 -17.91 -14.02 4.57
C ASP A 54 -16.82 -12.97 4.36
N SER A 55 -15.65 -13.42 3.99
CA SER A 55 -14.49 -12.57 3.78
C SER A 55 -14.02 -12.66 2.33
N MET A 56 -14.00 -11.52 1.67
CA MET A 56 -13.61 -11.38 0.28
C MET A 56 -12.25 -10.67 0.17
N MET A 57 -11.32 -11.25 -0.61
CA MET A 57 -10.02 -10.61 -0.88
C MET A 57 -10.19 -9.51 -1.92
N ILE A 58 -9.71 -8.31 -1.57
CA ILE A 58 -9.68 -7.15 -2.46
C ILE A 58 -8.24 -6.91 -2.87
N ALA A 59 -7.97 -7.06 -4.16
CA ALA A 59 -6.65 -6.77 -4.70
C ALA A 59 -6.40 -5.25 -4.71
N ALA A 60 -5.24 -4.84 -4.18
CA ALA A 60 -4.77 -3.48 -4.35
C ALA A 60 -4.39 -3.24 -5.82
N ASN A 61 -4.66 -2.03 -6.31
CA ASN A 61 -4.26 -1.62 -7.66
C ASN A 61 -2.80 -1.16 -7.67
N ILE A 62 -1.91 -2.09 -7.30
CA ILE A 62 -0.47 -1.87 -7.24
C ILE A 62 0.26 -2.88 -8.11
N ARG A 63 1.40 -2.46 -8.67
CA ARG A 63 2.31 -3.37 -9.36
C ARG A 63 3.01 -4.25 -8.33
N LYS A 64 3.14 -5.56 -8.59
CA LYS A 64 4.05 -6.44 -7.85
C LYS A 64 5.49 -6.01 -8.12
N LEU A 65 6.23 -5.78 -7.06
CA LEU A 65 7.65 -5.43 -7.12
C LEU A 65 8.47 -6.59 -6.52
N SER A 66 9.61 -6.89 -7.14
CA SER A 66 10.66 -7.65 -6.48
C SER A 66 11.22 -6.82 -5.31
N ARG A 67 11.98 -7.46 -4.41
CA ARG A 67 12.56 -6.75 -3.25
C ARG A 67 13.54 -5.66 -3.69
N THR A 68 14.31 -5.92 -4.75
CA THR A 68 15.23 -4.93 -5.32
C THR A 68 14.48 -3.77 -5.96
N GLU A 69 13.41 -4.04 -6.72
CA GLU A 69 12.55 -2.99 -7.27
C GLU A 69 11.85 -2.17 -6.19
N LEU A 70 11.45 -2.79 -5.08
CA LEU A 70 10.85 -2.10 -3.94
C LEU A 70 11.84 -1.12 -3.30
N LEU A 71 13.07 -1.56 -3.02
CA LEU A 71 14.14 -0.71 -2.49
C LEU A 71 14.45 0.44 -3.43
N TYR A 72 14.67 0.14 -4.72
CA TYR A 72 14.87 1.17 -5.75
C TYR A 72 13.74 2.20 -5.74
N THR A 73 12.50 1.74 -5.72
CA THR A 73 11.33 2.63 -5.78
C THR A 73 11.25 3.55 -4.56
N CYS A 74 11.59 3.05 -3.36
CA CYS A 74 11.64 3.88 -2.16
C CYS A 74 12.76 4.92 -2.24
N VAL A 75 13.96 4.53 -2.70
CA VAL A 75 15.09 5.46 -2.90
C VAL A 75 14.71 6.54 -3.92
N ALA A 76 14.25 6.13 -5.10
CA ALA A 76 13.88 7.06 -6.17
C ALA A 76 12.81 8.07 -5.73
N ARG A 77 11.78 7.64 -5.00
CA ARG A 77 10.74 8.54 -4.50
C ARG A 77 11.29 9.60 -3.56
N LEU A 78 12.17 9.23 -2.63
CA LEU A 78 12.79 10.19 -1.72
C LEU A 78 13.73 11.14 -2.46
N VAL A 79 14.54 10.65 -3.42
CA VAL A 79 15.40 11.51 -4.25
C VAL A 79 14.57 12.53 -5.03
N ILE A 80 13.49 12.08 -5.69
CA ILE A 80 12.59 12.95 -6.45
C ILE A 80 11.90 13.97 -5.52
N TYR A 81 11.51 13.56 -4.32
CA TYR A 81 10.95 14.48 -3.33
C TYR A 81 11.95 15.57 -2.94
N LEU A 82 13.18 15.18 -2.59
CA LEU A 82 14.24 16.11 -2.22
C LEU A 82 14.59 17.07 -3.35
N HIS A 83 14.72 16.55 -4.57
CA HIS A 83 14.99 17.37 -5.76
C HIS A 83 13.90 18.44 -6.00
N LYS A 84 12.64 18.13 -5.72
CA LYS A 84 11.52 19.05 -5.94
C LYS A 84 11.29 20.05 -4.82
N ASN A 85 11.54 19.66 -3.58
CA ASN A 85 11.09 20.42 -2.41
C ASN A 85 12.24 20.98 -1.56
N CYS A 86 13.46 20.58 -1.80
CA CYS A 86 14.60 20.93 -0.96
C CYS A 86 15.70 21.59 -1.77
N SER A 87 16.25 22.66 -1.22
CA SER A 87 17.43 23.33 -1.79
C SER A 87 18.75 22.66 -1.39
N LYS A 88 18.73 21.49 -0.76
CA LYS A 88 19.95 20.74 -0.42
C LYS A 88 20.52 20.13 -1.68
N ASP A 89 21.79 20.31 -1.88
CA ASP A 89 22.56 19.67 -2.96
C ASP A 89 22.53 18.15 -2.77
N LEU A 90 21.76 17.48 -3.61
CA LEU A 90 21.81 16.03 -3.69
C LEU A 90 23.19 15.62 -4.25
N PRO A 91 23.81 14.55 -3.74
CA PRO A 91 24.99 14.02 -4.35
C PRO A 91 24.72 13.69 -5.83
N GLU A 92 25.60 14.14 -6.73
CA GLU A 92 25.51 13.94 -8.19
C GLU A 92 25.22 12.46 -8.55
N LYS A 93 25.80 11.54 -7.78
CA LYS A 93 25.57 10.09 -7.93
C LYS A 93 24.08 9.68 -7.83
N LEU A 94 23.25 10.44 -7.11
CA LEU A 94 21.82 10.12 -6.90
C LEU A 94 20.90 10.79 -7.92
N GLU A 95 21.40 11.70 -8.76
CA GLU A 95 20.56 12.45 -9.72
C GLU A 95 19.93 11.58 -10.79
N HIS A 96 20.56 10.42 -11.10
CA HIS A 96 19.99 9.50 -12.10
C HIS A 96 18.59 9.00 -11.74
N TYR A 97 18.23 8.90 -10.46
CA TYR A 97 16.89 8.53 -10.02
C TYR A 97 15.79 9.52 -10.46
N CYS A 98 16.18 10.74 -10.85
CA CYS A 98 15.25 11.74 -11.41
C CYS A 98 14.93 11.51 -12.90
N ASP A 99 15.70 10.67 -13.60
CA ASP A 99 15.41 10.32 -15.00
C ASP A 99 14.20 9.35 -15.06
N PRO A 100 13.10 9.71 -15.76
CA PRO A 100 11.94 8.83 -15.91
C PRO A 100 12.25 7.46 -16.52
N ASN A 101 13.35 7.34 -17.27
CA ASN A 101 13.76 6.09 -17.90
C ASN A 101 14.76 5.28 -17.05
N ASP A 102 15.23 5.80 -15.94
CA ASP A 102 16.26 5.14 -15.13
C ASP A 102 15.80 3.77 -14.62
N TYR A 103 14.54 3.66 -14.17
CA TYR A 103 13.95 2.39 -13.77
C TYR A 103 14.06 1.32 -14.87
N ASN A 104 13.72 1.70 -16.12
CA ASN A 104 13.77 0.76 -17.24
C ASN A 104 15.22 0.39 -17.59
N LYS A 105 16.15 1.35 -17.52
CA LYS A 105 17.58 1.10 -17.73
C LYS A 105 18.09 0.13 -16.67
N THR A 106 17.68 0.31 -15.43
CA THR A 106 18.12 -0.50 -14.30
C THR A 106 17.60 -1.93 -14.36
N PHE A 107 16.33 -2.16 -14.68
CA PHE A 107 15.68 -3.46 -14.54
C PHE A 107 15.41 -4.22 -15.85
N TYR A 108 15.35 -3.53 -16.99
CA TYR A 108 14.98 -4.18 -18.24
C TYR A 108 16.08 -4.22 -19.29
N TYR A 109 17.06 -3.29 -19.22
CA TYR A 109 18.11 -3.20 -20.22
C TYR A 109 19.44 -3.79 -19.75
N ASN A 110 19.57 -4.16 -18.49
CA ASN A 110 20.75 -4.82 -17.95
C ASN A 110 20.64 -6.34 -18.06
N ASN A 111 21.76 -7.00 -18.37
CA ASN A 111 21.83 -8.47 -18.40
C ASN A 111 21.81 -9.04 -16.97
N ASP A 112 21.28 -10.26 -16.80
CA ASP A 112 21.12 -10.97 -15.51
C ASP A 112 22.42 -11.11 -14.68
N SER A 113 23.60 -10.92 -15.29
CA SER A 113 24.90 -11.09 -14.63
C SER A 113 25.24 -9.98 -13.63
N ASP A 114 24.43 -8.92 -13.51
CA ASP A 114 24.77 -7.72 -12.71
C ASP A 114 23.80 -7.43 -11.55
N THR A 115 22.89 -8.35 -11.26
CA THR A 115 21.82 -8.16 -10.25
C THR A 115 22.35 -7.90 -8.85
N ASP A 116 23.44 -8.57 -8.45
CA ASP A 116 24.03 -8.42 -7.11
C ASP A 116 24.73 -7.05 -6.97
N ASN A 117 25.45 -6.61 -7.99
CA ASN A 117 26.07 -5.29 -8.02
C ASN A 117 25.04 -4.16 -8.02
N GLN A 118 23.93 -4.37 -8.73
CA GLN A 118 22.82 -3.46 -8.79
C GLN A 118 22.14 -3.30 -7.41
N LEU A 119 21.84 -4.42 -6.74
CA LEU A 119 21.31 -4.41 -5.39
C LEU A 119 22.26 -3.69 -4.41
N LYS A 120 23.56 -4.00 -4.48
CA LYS A 120 24.56 -3.36 -3.63
C LYS A 120 24.59 -1.85 -3.85
N ALA A 121 24.59 -1.39 -5.10
CA ALA A 121 24.56 0.04 -5.41
C ALA A 121 23.29 0.72 -4.84
N ILE A 122 22.10 0.11 -4.97
CA ILE A 122 20.86 0.66 -4.40
C ILE A 122 20.93 0.75 -2.88
N LEU A 123 21.50 -0.24 -2.20
CA LEU A 123 21.66 -0.23 -0.74
C LEU A 123 22.66 0.84 -0.27
N GLU A 124 23.78 1.01 -0.97
CA GLU A 124 24.76 2.08 -0.71
C GLU A 124 24.12 3.47 -0.92
N ASP A 125 23.32 3.63 -1.97
CA ASP A 125 22.61 4.88 -2.25
C ASP A 125 21.54 5.16 -1.19
N ALA A 126 20.83 4.14 -0.69
CA ALA A 126 19.88 4.26 0.41
C ALA A 126 20.57 4.73 1.71
N ASP A 127 21.68 4.11 2.10
CA ASP A 127 22.42 4.48 3.31
C ASP A 127 23.00 5.91 3.20
N LYS A 128 23.51 6.28 2.02
CA LYS A 128 23.98 7.64 1.75
C LYS A 128 22.85 8.65 1.85
N LEU A 129 21.67 8.31 1.30
CA LEU A 129 20.49 9.17 1.34
C LEU A 129 20.00 9.40 2.78
N LEU A 130 19.97 8.36 3.60
CA LEU A 130 19.66 8.48 5.03
C LEU A 130 20.65 9.40 5.76
N SER A 131 21.95 9.29 5.44
CA SER A 131 22.97 10.14 6.05
C SER A 131 22.86 11.62 5.65
N VAL A 132 22.41 11.92 4.43
CA VAL A 132 22.14 13.28 3.94
C VAL A 132 20.89 13.87 4.58
N CYS A 133 19.85 13.08 4.74
CA CYS A 133 18.59 13.54 5.33
C CYS A 133 18.72 13.80 6.83
N GLY A 134 19.37 12.89 7.57
CA GLY A 134 19.39 12.96 9.03
C GLY A 134 17.95 12.96 9.61
N SER A 135 17.79 13.58 10.78
CA SER A 135 16.49 13.68 11.47
C SER A 135 15.56 14.77 10.92
N ASP A 136 16.03 15.61 10.01
CA ASP A 136 15.25 16.77 9.50
C ASP A 136 14.04 16.32 8.66
N TYR A 137 14.02 15.05 8.23
CA TYR A 137 13.01 14.48 7.33
C TYR A 137 12.14 13.40 7.96
N ASP A 138 12.17 13.24 9.28
CA ASP A 138 11.43 12.18 9.98
C ASP A 138 9.91 12.24 9.73
N GLU A 139 9.36 13.44 9.48
CA GLU A 139 7.93 13.66 9.16
C GLU A 139 7.61 13.50 7.66
N VAL A 140 8.61 13.29 6.81
CA VAL A 140 8.39 13.15 5.37
C VAL A 140 8.01 11.71 5.04
N THR A 141 6.87 11.55 4.37
CA THR A 141 6.32 10.23 4.03
C THR A 141 7.30 9.37 3.23
N GLU A 142 7.99 9.95 2.24
CA GLU A 142 8.96 9.25 1.41
C GLU A 142 10.16 8.74 2.22
N TYR A 143 10.61 9.53 3.21
CA TYR A 143 11.67 9.15 4.14
C TYR A 143 11.21 8.00 5.05
N GLN A 144 10.03 8.11 5.66
CA GLN A 144 9.45 7.06 6.49
C GLN A 144 9.27 5.74 5.74
N LEU A 145 8.86 5.81 4.47
CA LEU A 145 8.72 4.62 3.62
C LEU A 145 10.07 3.97 3.30
N LEU A 146 11.11 4.75 3.06
CA LEU A 146 12.47 4.21 2.87
C LEU A 146 12.99 3.56 4.15
N VAL A 147 12.87 4.22 5.31
CA VAL A 147 13.28 3.68 6.61
C VAL A 147 12.53 2.37 6.89
N ARG A 148 11.21 2.34 6.71
CA ARG A 148 10.39 1.14 6.85
C ARG A 148 10.86 0.03 5.91
N CYS A 149 11.04 0.33 4.63
CA CYS A 149 11.51 -0.64 3.64
C CYS A 149 12.85 -1.26 4.04
N LEU A 150 13.81 -0.43 4.44
CA LEU A 150 15.13 -0.90 4.88
C LEU A 150 15.05 -1.76 6.15
N SER A 151 14.28 -1.36 7.15
CA SER A 151 14.11 -2.12 8.40
C SER A 151 13.47 -3.48 8.18
N GLU A 152 12.50 -3.56 7.28
CA GLU A 152 11.77 -4.79 6.96
C GLU A 152 12.55 -5.71 6.02
N GLN A 153 13.21 -5.17 4.99
CA GLN A 153 13.81 -5.95 3.91
C GLN A 153 15.29 -6.26 4.09
N THR A 154 15.98 -5.54 4.99
CA THR A 154 17.44 -5.64 5.09
C THR A 154 17.90 -5.87 6.52
N ILE A 155 19.17 -6.27 6.65
CA ILE A 155 19.92 -6.29 7.90
C ILE A 155 21.29 -5.63 7.67
N VAL A 156 21.89 -5.12 8.75
CA VAL A 156 23.22 -4.54 8.74
C VAL A 156 24.20 -5.53 9.39
N GLU A 157 25.25 -5.90 8.67
CA GLU A 157 26.33 -6.76 9.16
C GLU A 157 27.65 -6.08 8.87
N GLU A 158 28.54 -6.00 9.89
CA GLU A 158 29.90 -5.47 9.75
C GLU A 158 29.99 -4.13 8.96
N ALA A 159 29.05 -3.22 9.25
CA ALA A 159 28.91 -1.91 8.58
C ALA A 159 28.48 -1.96 7.10
N SER A 160 28.03 -3.09 6.58
CA SER A 160 27.39 -3.22 5.28
C SER A 160 25.94 -3.66 5.41
N ARG A 161 25.10 -3.26 4.45
CA ARG A 161 23.69 -3.65 4.41
C ARG A 161 23.49 -4.73 3.35
N ARG A 162 22.72 -5.77 3.71
CA ARG A 162 22.28 -6.82 2.78
C ARG A 162 20.80 -7.12 2.90
N LEU A 163 20.24 -7.78 1.91
CA LEU A 163 18.89 -8.30 2.02
C LEU A 163 18.77 -9.34 3.14
N ARG A 164 17.68 -9.26 3.88
CA ARG A 164 17.25 -10.25 4.86
C ARG A 164 16.97 -11.58 4.16
N THR A 165 17.47 -12.68 4.69
CA THR A 165 17.21 -14.05 4.24
C THR A 165 16.18 -14.72 5.15
N LYS A 166 15.72 -15.92 4.77
CA LYS A 166 14.80 -16.70 5.62
C LYS A 166 15.43 -17.09 6.96
N GLU A 167 16.75 -17.27 6.98
CA GLU A 167 17.52 -17.65 8.16
C GLU A 167 17.59 -16.50 9.18
N ASP A 168 17.58 -15.25 8.70
CA ASP A 168 17.54 -14.06 9.55
C ASP A 168 16.18 -13.87 10.23
N GLY A 169 15.14 -14.54 9.76
CA GLY A 169 13.78 -14.39 10.27
C GLY A 169 13.16 -13.02 10.00
N GLY A 170 12.10 -12.67 10.75
CA GLY A 170 11.47 -11.34 10.71
C GLY A 170 10.55 -11.08 9.52
N PHE A 171 10.31 -12.08 8.66
CA PHE A 171 9.31 -11.95 7.59
C PHE A 171 7.90 -12.05 8.16
N HIS A 172 7.04 -11.12 7.78
CA HIS A 172 5.63 -11.12 8.16
C HIS A 172 4.76 -10.55 7.02
N SER A 173 3.49 -10.89 7.05
CA SER A 173 2.52 -10.52 5.99
C SER A 173 2.25 -9.01 5.90
N GLY A 174 2.56 -8.26 6.95
CA GLY A 174 2.39 -6.80 7.00
C GLY A 174 3.55 -6.00 6.43
N MET A 175 4.59 -6.65 5.89
CA MET A 175 5.72 -5.94 5.27
C MET A 175 5.27 -5.11 4.08
N LEU A 176 5.96 -4.00 3.85
CA LEU A 176 5.71 -3.09 2.73
C LEU A 176 5.76 -3.85 1.39
N GLN A 177 4.67 -3.79 0.64
CA GLN A 177 4.55 -4.43 -0.67
C GLN A 177 4.84 -3.45 -1.81
N ASN A 178 4.39 -2.21 -1.65
CA ASN A 178 4.59 -1.15 -2.64
C ASN A 178 4.42 0.22 -1.96
N PRO A 179 5.33 1.19 -2.17
CA PRO A 179 5.24 2.51 -1.55
C PRO A 179 4.09 3.36 -2.10
N SER A 180 3.40 2.94 -3.16
CA SER A 180 2.20 3.62 -3.67
C SER A 180 0.93 3.27 -2.88
N ASP A 181 0.95 2.15 -2.16
CA ASP A 181 -0.11 1.72 -1.25
C ASP A 181 0.54 0.98 -0.06
N PRO A 182 1.05 1.74 0.93
CA PRO A 182 1.83 1.19 2.03
C PRO A 182 1.01 0.36 3.03
N ASP A 183 -0.31 0.43 2.95
CA ASP A 183 -1.24 -0.33 3.80
C ASP A 183 -1.66 -1.67 3.18
N ALA A 184 -1.46 -1.86 1.89
CA ALA A 184 -1.69 -3.13 1.23
C ALA A 184 -0.76 -4.21 1.81
N THR A 185 -1.36 -5.31 2.29
CA THR A 185 -0.63 -6.41 2.90
C THR A 185 -0.65 -7.67 2.05
N PHE A 186 0.22 -8.62 2.37
CA PHE A 186 0.33 -9.89 1.67
C PHE A 186 -0.39 -11.00 2.42
N ARG A 187 -1.10 -11.86 1.68
CA ARG A 187 -1.69 -13.10 2.21
C ARG A 187 -1.64 -14.21 1.16
N ALA A 188 -1.22 -15.39 1.59
CA ALA A 188 -1.38 -16.63 0.80
C ALA A 188 -2.63 -17.37 1.29
N LYS A 189 -3.59 -17.66 0.40
CA LYS A 189 -4.81 -18.42 0.71
C LYS A 189 -5.12 -19.38 -0.44
N ALA A 190 -5.33 -20.65 -0.12
CA ALA A 190 -5.66 -21.70 -1.09
C ALA A 190 -4.69 -21.77 -2.30
N GLY A 191 -3.38 -21.62 -2.06
CA GLY A 191 -2.35 -21.63 -3.10
C GLY A 191 -2.26 -20.39 -3.96
N LYS A 192 -3.04 -19.35 -3.66
CA LYS A 192 -3.00 -18.03 -4.34
C LYS A 192 -2.43 -16.96 -3.43
N GLU A 193 -1.64 -16.09 -4.03
CA GLU A 193 -1.10 -14.91 -3.38
C GLU A 193 -2.00 -13.69 -3.62
N HIS A 194 -2.32 -12.99 -2.54
CA HIS A 194 -3.13 -11.78 -2.55
C HIS A 194 -2.33 -10.63 -1.96
N GLN A 195 -2.27 -9.52 -2.66
CA GLN A 195 -1.74 -8.25 -2.16
C GLN A 195 -2.88 -7.23 -2.12
N GLY A 196 -3.17 -6.71 -0.94
CA GLY A 196 -4.27 -5.75 -0.77
C GLY A 196 -4.95 -5.87 0.58
N TYR A 197 -6.26 -6.02 0.53
CA TYR A 197 -7.17 -5.91 1.67
C TYR A 197 -8.13 -7.07 1.73
N VAL A 198 -8.86 -7.16 2.83
CA VAL A 198 -10.00 -8.04 3.00
C VAL A 198 -11.26 -7.22 3.28
N ALA A 199 -12.36 -7.55 2.63
CA ALA A 199 -13.68 -7.08 3.01
C ALA A 199 -14.42 -8.20 3.76
N ASN A 200 -14.77 -7.95 4.99
CA ASN A 200 -15.67 -8.80 5.76
C ASN A 200 -17.09 -8.30 5.52
N LEU A 201 -17.95 -9.17 5.04
CA LEU A 201 -19.34 -8.85 4.71
C LEU A 201 -20.26 -9.60 5.67
N GLU A 202 -21.18 -8.87 6.29
CA GLU A 202 -22.28 -9.46 7.07
C GLU A 202 -23.56 -9.46 6.22
N GLU A 203 -24.16 -10.60 6.08
CA GLU A 203 -25.39 -10.80 5.32
C GLU A 203 -26.50 -11.31 6.23
N THR A 204 -27.61 -10.60 6.26
CA THR A 204 -28.84 -11.07 6.92
C THR A 204 -29.65 -11.89 5.93
N VAL A 205 -30.06 -13.10 6.35
CA VAL A 205 -30.68 -14.09 5.48
C VAL A 205 -32.12 -14.38 5.96
N GLY A 206 -33.05 -14.42 5.05
CA GLY A 206 -34.46 -14.78 5.31
C GLY A 206 -35.07 -15.63 4.19
N LYS A 207 -36.33 -15.95 4.32
CA LYS A 207 -37.08 -16.75 3.32
C LYS A 207 -37.21 -16.06 1.97
N ASN A 208 -37.24 -14.74 1.98
CA ASN A 208 -37.45 -13.92 0.78
C ASN A 208 -36.13 -13.46 0.12
N GLY A 209 -34.99 -13.93 0.61
CA GLY A 209 -33.67 -13.58 0.08
C GLY A 209 -32.70 -13.19 1.19
N SER A 210 -31.68 -12.43 0.80
CA SER A 210 -30.65 -11.95 1.71
C SER A 210 -30.22 -10.53 1.34
N VAL A 211 -29.70 -9.79 2.31
CA VAL A 211 -29.19 -8.44 2.16
C VAL A 211 -27.88 -8.31 2.92
N ILE A 212 -26.86 -7.72 2.31
CA ILE A 212 -25.64 -7.32 3.02
C ILE A 212 -26.01 -6.15 3.93
N THR A 213 -25.94 -6.39 5.25
CA THR A 213 -26.35 -5.44 6.28
C THR A 213 -25.20 -4.70 6.91
N ASP A 214 -23.99 -5.23 6.78
CA ASP A 214 -22.78 -4.59 7.29
C ASP A 214 -21.54 -5.00 6.50
N TYR A 215 -20.49 -4.18 6.56
CA TYR A 215 -19.20 -4.50 5.96
C TYR A 215 -18.06 -3.82 6.72
N GLN A 216 -16.89 -4.44 6.69
CA GLN A 216 -15.66 -3.91 7.26
C GLN A 216 -14.50 -4.16 6.32
N TYR A 217 -13.67 -3.14 6.11
CA TYR A 217 -12.42 -3.26 5.36
C TYR A 217 -11.24 -3.33 6.32
N GLU A 218 -10.39 -4.33 6.10
CA GLU A 218 -9.23 -4.58 6.91
C GLU A 218 -8.00 -4.88 6.05
N LYS A 219 -6.82 -4.75 6.66
CA LYS A 219 -5.60 -5.25 6.05
C LYS A 219 -5.72 -6.75 5.79
N ASN A 220 -5.16 -7.23 4.69
CA ASN A 220 -5.34 -8.62 4.25
C ASN A 220 -4.80 -9.66 5.25
N ASN A 221 -3.89 -9.25 6.13
CA ASN A 221 -3.35 -10.08 7.21
C ASN A 221 -4.16 -10.04 8.53
N TYR A 222 -5.26 -9.31 8.56
CA TYR A 222 -6.19 -9.32 9.69
C TYR A 222 -6.93 -10.66 9.75
N SER A 223 -6.97 -11.29 10.93
CA SER A 223 -7.63 -12.58 11.18
C SER A 223 -8.37 -12.55 12.52
#